data_7648cf062ea5684898e66b5f8c34c14d
#
_entry.id   7648cf062ea5684898e66b5f8c34c14d
#
_cell.length_a   1.000
_cell.length_b   1.000
_cell.length_c   1.000
_cell.angle_alpha   90.00
_cell.angle_beta   90.00
_cell.angle_gamma   90.00
#
_symmetry.space_group_name_H-M   'P 1'
#
loop_
_entity.id
_entity.type
_entity.pdbx_description
1 polymer ?
#
loop_
_entity_poly.entity_id
_entity_poly.type
_entity_poly.pdbx_seq_one_letter_code
_entity_poly.pdbx_strand_id
1 'polypeptide(L)'
;MQSNLQEDDPILTTSEVARLLGVATSTVQIWMESGAIESWKTPGGHRRTRLSLVQGLMHGDDQSRSTPNPSTDKEYQPAPQPGYPVAASERSRLAALAATGLVDTDEEARFDRLVRLASMVTGSPIALISLLTSTRQWFKARVGLAARETPRDWAFCSHAILKNELFVVEDAMEDDRFRTNPLVLEEPHIRFYAGVPLRDKSGQPLGTLCVIDREPRRLRAAELQGLIDLAEIASNEIQATGRNPRN
;
A
#
# COMPACT_ATOMS: atom_id res chain seq x y z
N MET A 1 -0.34 33.70 -39.55
CA MET A 1 -1.21 32.51 -39.58
C MET A 1 -0.49 31.46 -38.74
N GLN A 2 -0.78 31.40 -37.45
CA GLN A 2 -0.27 30.38 -36.55
C GLN A 2 -1.37 29.30 -36.45
N SER A 3 -1.08 28.14 -36.99
CA SER A 3 -1.96 26.95 -36.93
C SER A 3 -1.92 26.39 -35.51
N ASN A 4 -3.01 26.56 -34.78
CA ASN A 4 -3.27 25.83 -33.54
C ASN A 4 -3.47 24.34 -33.89
N LEU A 5 -2.42 23.53 -33.72
CA LEU A 5 -2.56 22.09 -33.62
C LEU A 5 -3.07 21.80 -32.20
N GLN A 6 -4.38 21.64 -32.08
CA GLN A 6 -5.00 21.09 -30.89
C GLN A 6 -4.62 19.62 -30.85
N GLU A 7 -3.69 19.23 -29.96
CA GLU A 7 -3.37 17.83 -29.73
C GLU A 7 -4.66 17.13 -29.29
N ASP A 8 -5.06 16.12 -30.06
CA ASP A 8 -6.22 15.29 -29.78
C ASP A 8 -5.91 14.51 -28.49
N ASP A 9 -6.60 14.83 -27.39
CA ASP A 9 -6.50 14.10 -26.11
C ASP A 9 -7.64 13.07 -26.03
N PRO A 10 -7.42 11.83 -26.52
CA PRO A 10 -8.48 10.85 -26.71
C PRO A 10 -9.09 10.39 -25.38
N ILE A 11 -10.39 10.16 -25.43
CA ILE A 11 -11.17 9.61 -24.33
C ILE A 11 -11.02 8.09 -24.29
N LEU A 12 -10.58 7.57 -23.14
CA LEU A 12 -10.36 6.14 -22.92
C LEU A 12 -11.45 5.51 -22.06
N THR A 13 -11.76 4.27 -22.36
CA THR A 13 -12.56 3.37 -21.52
C THR A 13 -11.70 2.75 -20.41
N THR A 14 -12.32 2.22 -19.37
CA THR A 14 -11.65 1.48 -18.29
C THR A 14 -10.79 0.33 -18.84
N SER A 15 -11.26 -0.39 -19.87
CA SER A 15 -10.53 -1.51 -20.47
C SER A 15 -9.32 -1.05 -21.30
N GLU A 16 -9.40 0.10 -21.97
CA GLU A 16 -8.28 0.68 -22.72
C GLU A 16 -7.20 1.17 -21.77
N VAL A 17 -7.59 1.81 -20.67
CA VAL A 17 -6.66 2.21 -19.59
C VAL A 17 -5.98 0.98 -18.98
N ALA A 18 -6.73 -0.08 -18.69
CA ALA A 18 -6.21 -1.34 -18.16
C ALA A 18 -5.13 -1.96 -19.09
N ARG A 19 -5.41 -1.97 -20.40
CA ARG A 19 -4.44 -2.43 -21.40
C ARG A 19 -3.21 -1.56 -21.49
N LEU A 20 -3.38 -0.23 -21.43
CA LEU A 20 -2.30 0.75 -21.50
C LEU A 20 -1.36 0.65 -20.29
N LEU A 21 -1.93 0.45 -19.09
CA LEU A 21 -1.18 0.36 -17.83
C LEU A 21 -0.72 -1.06 -17.50
N GLY A 22 -1.13 -2.08 -18.27
CA GLY A 22 -0.78 -3.48 -18.02
C GLY A 22 -1.38 -4.07 -16.75
N VAL A 23 -2.57 -3.59 -16.32
CA VAL A 23 -3.26 -4.01 -15.09
C VAL A 23 -4.66 -4.58 -15.41
N ALA A 24 -5.28 -5.22 -14.42
CA ALA A 24 -6.66 -5.71 -14.57
C ALA A 24 -7.67 -4.55 -14.69
N THR A 25 -8.77 -4.77 -15.44
CA THR A 25 -9.83 -3.78 -15.60
C THR A 25 -10.48 -3.37 -14.26
N SER A 26 -10.61 -4.33 -13.34
CA SER A 26 -11.08 -4.10 -11.96
C SER A 26 -10.18 -3.13 -11.18
N THR A 27 -8.87 -3.23 -11.35
CA THR A 27 -7.90 -2.30 -10.74
C THR A 27 -8.13 -0.86 -11.23
N VAL A 28 -8.32 -0.69 -12.54
CA VAL A 28 -8.61 0.64 -13.12
C VAL A 28 -9.97 1.18 -12.65
N GLN A 29 -10.98 0.31 -12.52
CA GLN A 29 -12.27 0.71 -11.96
C GLN A 29 -12.12 1.29 -10.55
N ILE A 30 -11.37 0.62 -9.71
CA ILE A 30 -11.08 1.06 -8.35
C ILE A 30 -10.35 2.42 -8.36
N TRP A 31 -9.33 2.57 -9.19
CA TRP A 31 -8.60 3.83 -9.31
C TRP A 31 -9.46 4.99 -9.81
N MET A 32 -10.39 4.72 -10.72
CA MET A 32 -11.38 5.71 -11.18
C MET A 32 -12.46 5.99 -10.12
N GLU A 33 -12.78 5.05 -9.25
CA GLU A 33 -13.77 5.20 -8.17
C GLU A 33 -13.20 5.95 -6.98
N SER A 34 -11.95 5.67 -6.63
CA SER A 34 -11.23 6.37 -5.56
C SER A 34 -10.75 7.76 -5.95
N GLY A 35 -10.82 8.12 -7.25
CA GLY A 35 -10.30 9.40 -7.76
C GLY A 35 -8.79 9.40 -8.04
N ALA A 36 -8.11 8.26 -7.91
CA ALA A 36 -6.70 8.10 -8.29
C ALA A 36 -6.49 8.31 -9.79
N ILE A 37 -7.48 7.99 -10.61
CA ILE A 37 -7.60 8.40 -12.01
C ILE A 37 -8.83 9.30 -12.14
N GLU A 38 -8.61 10.55 -12.51
CA GLU A 38 -9.72 11.48 -12.77
C GLU A 38 -10.60 10.93 -13.90
N SER A 39 -11.89 10.76 -13.61
CA SER A 39 -12.82 10.11 -14.53
C SER A 39 -14.25 10.64 -14.35
N TRP A 40 -15.07 10.52 -15.40
CA TRP A 40 -16.49 10.83 -15.35
C TRP A 40 -17.34 9.65 -15.82
N LYS A 41 -18.60 9.60 -15.41
CA LYS A 41 -19.58 8.62 -15.89
C LYS A 41 -20.35 9.16 -17.09
N THR A 42 -20.50 8.35 -18.11
CA THR A 42 -21.42 8.61 -19.21
C THR A 42 -22.88 8.39 -18.75
N PRO A 43 -23.90 8.88 -19.48
CA PRO A 43 -25.31 8.60 -19.18
C PRO A 43 -25.65 7.11 -19.06
N GLY A 44 -24.89 6.22 -19.74
CA GLY A 44 -25.01 4.77 -19.64
C GLY A 44 -24.25 4.16 -18.45
N GLY A 45 -23.73 4.97 -17.52
CA GLY A 45 -23.04 4.50 -16.30
C GLY A 45 -21.59 4.08 -16.49
N HIS A 46 -21.04 4.12 -17.72
CA HIS A 46 -19.67 3.71 -18.00
C HIS A 46 -18.67 4.84 -17.67
N ARG A 47 -17.56 4.51 -17.00
CA ARG A 47 -16.50 5.47 -16.70
C ARG A 47 -15.63 5.76 -17.94
N ARG A 48 -15.17 7.00 -18.05
CA ARG A 48 -14.26 7.51 -19.07
C ARG A 48 -13.20 8.40 -18.43
N THR A 49 -12.01 8.44 -19.04
CA THR A 49 -10.92 9.34 -18.69
C THR A 49 -10.22 9.84 -19.95
N ARG A 50 -9.31 10.79 -19.82
CA ARG A 50 -8.48 11.28 -20.93
C ARG A 50 -7.13 10.59 -20.95
N LEU A 51 -6.55 10.42 -22.15
CA LEU A 51 -5.22 9.82 -22.32
C LEU A 51 -4.15 10.62 -21.59
N SER A 52 -4.20 11.95 -21.64
CA SER A 52 -3.25 12.83 -20.95
C SER A 52 -3.19 12.57 -19.44
N LEU A 53 -4.32 12.32 -18.79
CA LEU A 53 -4.38 12.01 -17.37
C LEU A 53 -3.74 10.64 -17.04
N VAL A 54 -3.89 9.67 -17.94
CA VAL A 54 -3.26 8.34 -17.80
C VAL A 54 -1.76 8.41 -18.08
N GLN A 55 -1.35 9.19 -19.07
CA GLN A 55 0.07 9.41 -19.40
C GLN A 55 0.80 10.16 -18.28
N GLY A 56 0.16 11.12 -17.62
CA GLY A 56 0.71 11.79 -16.44
C GLY A 56 1.06 10.80 -15.31
N LEU A 57 0.27 9.74 -15.15
CA LEU A 57 0.57 8.65 -14.20
C LEU A 57 1.74 7.76 -14.65
N MET A 58 1.95 7.61 -15.98
CA MET A 58 3.03 6.77 -16.53
C MET A 58 4.39 7.50 -16.59
N HIS A 59 4.36 8.81 -16.81
CA HIS A 59 5.58 9.60 -17.06
C HIS A 59 6.02 10.40 -15.84
N GLY A 60 5.54 10.12 -14.65
CA GLY A 60 5.86 10.75 -13.38
C GLY A 60 6.63 12.05 -13.56
N ASP A 61 5.95 13.19 -13.72
CA ASP A 61 6.59 14.48 -14.02
C ASP A 61 7.62 14.82 -12.94
N ASP A 62 8.90 14.69 -13.28
CA ASP A 62 10.07 14.87 -12.40
C ASP A 62 10.30 16.36 -12.02
N GLN A 63 9.31 17.23 -12.27
CA GLN A 63 9.42 18.68 -12.02
C GLN A 63 8.62 19.23 -10.84
N SER A 64 7.98 18.41 -10.01
CA SER A 64 7.25 18.90 -8.83
C SER A 64 7.88 18.57 -7.46
N ARG A 65 9.22 18.46 -7.40
CA ARG A 65 9.97 18.17 -6.14
C ARG A 65 10.15 19.38 -5.21
N SER A 66 9.41 20.47 -5.34
CA SER A 66 9.65 21.65 -4.51
C SER A 66 8.41 22.39 -3.96
N THR A 67 7.22 21.80 -4.02
CA THR A 67 6.07 22.32 -3.24
C THR A 67 5.42 21.20 -2.45
N PRO A 68 5.08 21.37 -1.14
CA PRO A 68 4.32 20.39 -0.40
C PRO A 68 3.00 20.12 -1.14
N ASN A 69 2.82 18.87 -1.61
CA ASN A 69 1.59 18.48 -2.29
C ASN A 69 0.43 18.52 -1.26
N PRO A 70 -0.61 19.35 -1.44
CA PRO A 70 -1.70 19.47 -0.46
C PRO A 70 -2.49 18.17 -0.26
N SER A 71 -2.36 17.17 -1.16
CA SER A 71 -2.91 15.83 -0.93
C SER A 71 -2.07 15.01 0.05
N THR A 72 -0.74 15.21 0.12
CA THR A 72 0.16 14.50 1.03
C THR A 72 -0.12 14.85 2.49
N ASP A 73 -0.45 16.11 2.79
CA ASP A 73 -0.77 16.54 4.16
C ASP A 73 -2.05 15.88 4.70
N LYS A 74 -3.04 15.63 3.86
CA LYS A 74 -4.33 15.05 4.27
C LYS A 74 -4.19 13.58 4.66
N GLU A 75 -3.33 12.83 4.02
CA GLU A 75 -3.14 11.40 4.34
C GLU A 75 -2.39 11.15 5.65
N TYR A 76 -1.77 12.19 6.22
CA TYR A 76 -1.19 12.14 7.57
C TYR A 76 -2.10 12.73 8.65
N GLN A 77 -3.37 13.03 8.32
CA GLN A 77 -4.39 13.38 9.29
C GLN A 77 -5.33 12.19 9.52
N PRO A 78 -5.80 11.95 10.75
CA PRO A 78 -6.78 10.91 11.01
C PRO A 78 -8.04 11.10 10.16
N ALA A 79 -8.53 10.02 9.55
CA ALA A 79 -9.80 10.04 8.85
C ALA A 79 -10.93 10.33 9.84
N PRO A 80 -11.89 11.20 9.50
CA PRO A 80 -13.01 11.53 10.42
C PRO A 80 -13.89 10.31 10.76
N GLN A 81 -14.08 9.41 9.81
CA GLN A 81 -14.87 8.18 9.94
C GLN A 81 -14.14 7.05 9.20
N PRO A 82 -13.09 6.46 9.83
CA PRO A 82 -12.34 5.38 9.19
C PRO A 82 -13.19 4.10 9.09
N GLY A 83 -13.17 3.43 7.93
CA GLY A 83 -13.75 2.10 7.71
C GLY A 83 -12.88 0.97 8.26
N TYR A 84 -11.79 1.29 8.95
CA TYR A 84 -10.81 0.37 9.52
C TYR A 84 -10.56 0.67 11.00
N PRO A 85 -10.08 -0.30 11.79
CA PRO A 85 -9.81 -0.09 13.20
C PRO A 85 -8.62 0.85 13.40
N VAL A 86 -8.77 1.79 14.36
CA VAL A 86 -7.74 2.76 14.72
C VAL A 86 -7.53 2.81 16.24
N ALA A 87 -6.30 3.11 16.65
CA ALA A 87 -5.99 3.40 18.06
C ALA A 87 -6.26 4.88 18.39
N ALA A 88 -6.44 5.19 19.66
CA ALA A 88 -6.56 6.58 20.13
C ALA A 88 -5.31 7.43 19.78
N SER A 89 -4.16 6.80 19.59
CA SER A 89 -2.90 7.41 19.19
C SER A 89 -2.73 7.63 17.68
N GLU A 90 -3.76 7.42 16.85
CA GLU A 90 -3.64 7.49 15.38
C GLU A 90 -3.01 8.79 14.87
N ARG A 91 -3.33 9.93 15.48
CA ARG A 91 -2.70 11.22 15.14
C ARG A 91 -1.18 11.19 15.36
N SER A 92 -0.73 10.68 16.51
CA SER A 92 0.71 10.58 16.83
C SER A 92 1.40 9.57 15.91
N ARG A 93 0.74 8.47 15.61
CA ARG A 93 1.21 7.44 14.67
C ARG A 93 1.42 8.01 13.26
N LEU A 94 0.44 8.74 12.73
CA LEU A 94 0.52 9.38 11.42
C LEU A 94 1.61 10.46 11.37
N ALA A 95 1.75 11.25 12.42
CA ALA A 95 2.84 12.22 12.52
C ALA A 95 4.23 11.54 12.55
N ALA A 96 4.36 10.41 13.27
CA ALA A 96 5.57 9.61 13.28
C ALA A 96 5.88 9.01 11.90
N LEU A 97 4.87 8.53 11.17
CA LEU A 97 5.02 8.04 9.80
C LEU A 97 5.49 9.16 8.86
N ALA A 98 4.85 10.33 8.90
CA ALA A 98 5.24 11.49 8.10
C ALA A 98 6.70 11.89 8.34
N ALA A 99 7.14 11.85 9.60
CA ALA A 99 8.51 12.20 9.99
C ALA A 99 9.58 11.24 9.42
N THR A 100 9.19 10.03 8.98
CA THR A 100 10.13 9.11 8.32
C THR A 100 10.51 9.56 6.91
N GLY A 101 9.62 10.27 6.21
CA GLY A 101 9.76 10.63 4.80
C GLY A 101 9.86 9.43 3.85
N LEU A 102 9.39 8.22 4.25
CA LEU A 102 9.58 6.99 3.48
C LEU A 102 8.46 6.70 2.48
N VAL A 103 7.26 7.25 2.69
CA VAL A 103 6.13 7.05 1.77
C VAL A 103 6.44 7.77 0.46
N ASP A 104 6.10 7.13 -0.67
CA ASP A 104 6.36 7.60 -2.04
C ASP A 104 7.86 7.75 -2.40
N THR A 105 8.75 7.07 -1.67
CA THR A 105 10.17 7.00 -2.04
C THR A 105 10.47 5.82 -2.96
N ASP A 106 11.61 5.90 -3.64
CA ASP A 106 12.11 4.84 -4.50
C ASP A 106 12.35 3.52 -3.74
N GLU A 107 12.44 2.43 -4.47
CA GLU A 107 12.81 1.12 -3.96
C GLU A 107 14.24 1.14 -3.38
N GLU A 108 14.45 0.47 -2.26
CA GLU A 108 15.75 0.41 -1.59
C GLU A 108 16.14 -1.05 -1.31
N ALA A 109 17.29 -1.46 -1.82
CA ALA A 109 17.79 -2.84 -1.73
C ALA A 109 17.82 -3.41 -0.30
N ARG A 110 17.94 -2.57 0.74
CA ARG A 110 17.91 -3.01 2.14
C ARG A 110 16.52 -3.54 2.54
N PHE A 111 15.43 -2.88 2.12
CA PHE A 111 14.07 -3.32 2.37
C PHE A 111 13.66 -4.49 1.46
N ASP A 112 14.10 -4.48 0.18
CA ASP A 112 13.84 -5.57 -0.75
C ASP A 112 14.46 -6.89 -0.30
N ARG A 113 15.63 -6.84 0.31
CA ARG A 113 16.26 -8.04 0.91
C ARG A 113 15.43 -8.61 2.04
N LEU A 114 14.86 -7.76 2.90
CA LEU A 114 14.06 -8.20 4.05
C LEU A 114 12.77 -8.90 3.62
N VAL A 115 12.05 -8.36 2.62
CA VAL A 115 10.83 -9.03 2.12
C VAL A 115 11.14 -10.35 1.41
N ARG A 116 12.26 -10.45 0.66
CA ARG A 116 12.68 -11.72 0.09
C ARG A 116 13.03 -12.76 1.17
N LEU A 117 13.75 -12.36 2.20
CA LEU A 117 14.06 -13.23 3.33
C LEU A 117 12.80 -13.67 4.08
N ALA A 118 11.84 -12.77 4.34
CA ALA A 118 10.57 -13.10 4.97
C ALA A 118 9.78 -14.14 4.15
N SER A 119 9.70 -13.96 2.83
CA SER A 119 9.11 -14.95 1.92
C SER A 119 9.83 -16.30 1.98
N MET A 120 11.15 -16.31 1.95
CA MET A 120 11.94 -17.54 2.00
C MET A 120 11.82 -18.28 3.33
N VAL A 121 11.91 -17.56 4.46
CA VAL A 121 11.83 -18.14 5.81
C VAL A 121 10.47 -18.78 6.08
N THR A 122 9.39 -18.14 5.63
CA THR A 122 8.03 -18.62 5.85
C THR A 122 7.50 -19.49 4.70
N GLY A 123 8.19 -19.53 3.56
CA GLY A 123 7.72 -20.17 2.34
C GLY A 123 6.45 -19.52 1.77
N SER A 124 6.12 -18.30 2.16
CA SER A 124 4.94 -17.58 1.68
C SER A 124 5.24 -16.89 0.35
N PRO A 125 4.35 -16.97 -0.66
CA PRO A 125 4.61 -16.44 -2.00
C PRO A 125 4.62 -14.90 -2.04
N ILE A 126 3.98 -14.24 -1.08
CA ILE A 126 3.91 -12.79 -0.99
C ILE A 126 4.50 -12.33 0.35
N ALA A 127 5.36 -11.32 0.30
CA ALA A 127 5.88 -10.63 1.49
C ALA A 127 6.01 -9.13 1.22
N LEU A 128 5.64 -8.30 2.20
CA LEU A 128 5.55 -6.84 2.06
C LEU A 128 6.13 -6.14 3.28
N ILE A 129 6.82 -5.03 3.05
CA ILE A 129 6.96 -3.95 4.04
C ILE A 129 5.94 -2.90 3.66
N SER A 130 4.88 -2.78 4.45
CA SER A 130 3.80 -1.84 4.26
C SER A 130 3.86 -0.69 5.26
N LEU A 131 3.59 0.53 4.79
CA LEU A 131 3.42 1.73 5.60
C LEU A 131 1.98 2.21 5.46
N LEU A 132 1.36 2.61 6.57
CA LEU A 132 -0.08 2.86 6.64
C LEU A 132 -0.35 4.35 6.84
N THR A 133 -0.77 5.05 5.79
CA THR A 133 -1.33 6.42 5.89
C THR A 133 -2.79 6.36 6.36
N SER A 134 -3.53 7.43 6.38
CA SER A 134 -4.96 7.41 6.71
C SER A 134 -5.85 6.93 5.55
N THR A 135 -5.35 6.92 4.32
CA THR A 135 -6.14 6.61 3.13
C THR A 135 -5.68 5.35 2.41
N ARG A 136 -4.40 5.01 2.51
CA ARG A 136 -3.80 3.91 1.76
C ARG A 136 -2.78 3.13 2.60
N GLN A 137 -2.58 1.90 2.20
CA GLN A 137 -1.47 1.05 2.57
C GLN A 137 -0.47 1.07 1.43
N TRP A 138 0.66 1.73 1.62
CA TRP A 138 1.72 1.86 0.63
C TRP A 138 2.85 0.84 0.90
N PHE A 139 3.41 0.24 -0.16
CA PHE A 139 4.42 -0.82 -0.04
C PHE A 139 5.82 -0.29 -0.31
N LYS A 140 6.61 -0.12 0.74
CA LYS A 140 8.03 0.25 0.66
C LYS A 140 8.87 -0.82 -0.02
N ALA A 141 8.55 -2.08 0.22
CA ALA A 141 9.15 -3.22 -0.46
C ALA A 141 8.10 -4.33 -0.62
N ARG A 142 8.21 -5.11 -1.69
CA ARG A 142 7.25 -6.16 -2.01
C ARG A 142 7.87 -7.28 -2.83
N VAL A 143 7.40 -8.51 -2.62
CA VAL A 143 7.64 -9.69 -3.45
C VAL A 143 6.33 -10.43 -3.65
N GLY A 144 6.11 -10.96 -4.85
CA GLY A 144 4.91 -11.73 -5.20
C GLY A 144 3.63 -10.90 -5.42
N LEU A 145 3.70 -9.57 -5.36
CA LEU A 145 2.59 -8.65 -5.59
C LEU A 145 3.00 -7.51 -6.53
N ALA A 146 2.23 -7.28 -7.58
CA ALA A 146 2.50 -6.20 -8.55
C ALA A 146 2.04 -4.82 -8.06
N ALA A 147 0.92 -4.75 -7.31
CA ALA A 147 0.39 -3.51 -6.77
C ALA A 147 1.41 -2.81 -5.87
N ARG A 148 1.49 -1.47 -5.95
CA ARG A 148 2.36 -0.63 -5.11
C ARG A 148 1.66 -0.15 -3.84
N GLU A 149 0.34 -0.18 -3.83
CA GLU A 149 -0.49 0.24 -2.72
C GLU A 149 -1.89 -0.38 -2.81
N THR A 150 -2.64 -0.30 -1.72
CA THR A 150 -4.06 -0.66 -1.65
C THR A 150 -4.80 0.35 -0.76
N PRO A 151 -6.15 0.50 -0.87
CA PRO A 151 -6.93 1.28 0.08
C PRO A 151 -6.69 0.83 1.52
N ARG A 152 -6.62 1.78 2.44
CA ARG A 152 -6.42 1.49 3.88
C ARG A 152 -7.52 0.60 4.46
N ASP A 153 -8.77 0.78 4.00
CA ASP A 153 -9.94 0.01 4.46
C ASP A 153 -9.82 -1.49 4.19
N TRP A 154 -9.02 -1.89 3.20
CA TRP A 154 -8.82 -3.29 2.86
C TRP A 154 -7.63 -3.93 3.60
N ALA A 155 -6.83 -3.11 4.30
CA ALA A 155 -5.57 -3.53 4.85
C ALA A 155 -5.72 -4.41 6.10
N PHE A 156 -5.30 -5.67 6.03
CA PHE A 156 -5.07 -6.55 7.19
C PHE A 156 -4.11 -5.92 8.20
N CYS A 157 -3.14 -5.16 7.68
CA CYS A 157 -2.16 -4.44 8.47
C CYS A 157 -2.78 -3.41 9.42
N SER A 158 -4.00 -2.89 9.13
CA SER A 158 -4.74 -2.01 10.03
C SER A 158 -5.11 -2.69 11.35
N HIS A 159 -5.35 -4.00 11.33
CA HIS A 159 -5.56 -4.83 12.52
C HIS A 159 -4.25 -5.20 13.21
N ALA A 160 -3.21 -5.50 12.40
CA ALA A 160 -1.90 -5.89 12.91
C ALA A 160 -1.23 -4.80 13.72
N ILE A 161 -1.27 -3.52 13.27
CA ILE A 161 -0.64 -2.39 13.99
C ILE A 161 -1.26 -2.08 15.34
N LEU A 162 -2.45 -2.60 15.63
CA LEU A 162 -3.10 -2.49 16.95
C LEU A 162 -2.60 -3.54 17.94
N LYS A 163 -1.80 -4.50 17.49
CA LYS A 163 -1.18 -5.51 18.32
C LYS A 163 0.22 -5.07 18.75
N ASN A 164 0.68 -5.58 19.88
CA ASN A 164 2.04 -5.30 20.33
C ASN A 164 3.08 -6.14 19.57
N GLU A 165 2.67 -7.31 19.14
CA GLU A 165 3.52 -8.33 18.52
C GLU A 165 2.91 -8.82 17.20
N LEU A 166 3.08 -10.08 16.92
CA LEU A 166 2.60 -10.78 15.74
C LEU A 166 1.08 -10.85 15.69
N PHE A 167 0.51 -10.62 14.51
CA PHE A 167 -0.89 -10.83 14.18
C PHE A 167 -1.01 -11.88 13.07
N VAL A 168 -1.77 -12.95 13.32
CA VAL A 168 -1.94 -14.07 12.37
C VAL A 168 -3.41 -14.28 12.05
N VAL A 169 -3.68 -14.56 10.78
CA VAL A 169 -4.96 -15.04 10.23
C VAL A 169 -4.64 -16.32 9.46
N GLU A 170 -5.02 -17.48 9.99
CA GLU A 170 -4.68 -18.79 9.39
C GLU A 170 -5.52 -19.09 8.15
N ASP A 171 -6.81 -18.66 8.15
CA ASP A 171 -7.70 -18.65 6.98
C ASP A 171 -8.60 -17.42 7.02
N ALA A 172 -8.43 -16.53 6.03
CA ALA A 172 -9.18 -15.28 5.95
C ALA A 172 -10.67 -15.49 5.58
N MET A 173 -11.05 -16.63 4.99
CA MET A 173 -12.45 -16.97 4.72
C MET A 173 -13.19 -17.40 5.99
N GLU A 174 -12.47 -17.96 6.97
CA GLU A 174 -13.03 -18.37 8.26
C GLU A 174 -13.01 -17.23 9.30
N ASP A 175 -12.38 -16.08 8.97
CA ASP A 175 -12.27 -14.94 9.88
C ASP A 175 -13.35 -13.89 9.57
N ASP A 176 -14.26 -13.65 10.51
CA ASP A 176 -15.37 -12.70 10.38
C ASP A 176 -14.94 -11.28 10.03
N ARG A 177 -13.70 -10.90 10.36
CA ARG A 177 -13.14 -9.57 10.04
C ARG A 177 -12.77 -9.43 8.57
N PHE A 178 -12.47 -10.54 7.88
CA PHE A 178 -11.85 -10.52 6.56
C PHE A 178 -12.61 -11.27 5.47
N ARG A 179 -13.52 -12.18 5.79
CA ARG A 179 -14.24 -13.02 4.81
C ARG A 179 -14.98 -12.24 3.72
N THR A 180 -15.33 -10.97 3.96
CA THR A 180 -15.98 -10.08 2.98
C THR A 180 -15.01 -9.04 2.39
N ASN A 181 -13.72 -9.10 2.74
CA ASN A 181 -12.73 -8.16 2.28
C ASN A 181 -12.45 -8.34 0.77
N PRO A 182 -12.38 -7.27 -0.03
CA PRO A 182 -12.07 -7.37 -1.46
C PRO A 182 -10.80 -8.15 -1.77
N LEU A 183 -9.74 -8.03 -0.96
CA LEU A 183 -8.48 -8.79 -1.15
C LEU A 183 -8.61 -10.29 -0.87
N VAL A 184 -9.72 -10.73 -0.25
CA VAL A 184 -10.05 -12.14 -0.01
C VAL A 184 -10.95 -12.69 -1.12
N LEU A 185 -11.94 -11.89 -1.54
CA LEU A 185 -12.93 -12.29 -2.55
C LEU A 185 -12.40 -12.17 -3.98
N GLU A 186 -11.51 -11.21 -4.22
CA GLU A 186 -10.90 -10.91 -5.51
C GLU A 186 -9.38 -11.10 -5.44
N GLU A 187 -8.66 -10.84 -6.56
CA GLU A 187 -7.19 -10.89 -6.57
C GLU A 187 -6.59 -9.98 -5.47
N PRO A 188 -5.64 -10.47 -4.67
CA PRO A 188 -4.84 -11.71 -4.83
C PRO A 188 -5.44 -12.97 -4.17
N HIS A 189 -6.71 -12.98 -3.74
CA HIS A 189 -7.39 -14.10 -3.06
C HIS A 189 -6.68 -14.54 -1.78
N ILE A 190 -6.45 -13.58 -0.88
CA ILE A 190 -5.76 -13.84 0.39
C ILE A 190 -6.51 -14.90 1.21
N ARG A 191 -5.77 -15.91 1.67
CA ARG A 191 -6.26 -16.90 2.63
C ARG A 191 -5.49 -16.84 3.94
N PHE A 192 -4.19 -16.69 3.87
CA PHE A 192 -3.32 -16.58 5.03
C PHE A 192 -2.67 -15.21 5.11
N TYR A 193 -2.52 -14.69 6.33
CA TYR A 193 -1.79 -13.48 6.64
C TYR A 193 -1.05 -13.63 7.97
N ALA A 194 0.22 -13.22 8.01
CA ALA A 194 0.95 -13.01 9.26
C ALA A 194 1.73 -11.70 9.15
N GLY A 195 1.58 -10.81 10.13
CA GLY A 195 2.22 -9.50 10.12
C GLY A 195 2.72 -9.07 11.49
N VAL A 196 3.93 -8.49 11.51
CA VAL A 196 4.56 -7.91 12.69
C VAL A 196 4.64 -6.40 12.53
N PRO A 197 4.19 -5.61 13.51
CA PRO A 197 4.26 -4.15 13.44
C PRO A 197 5.70 -3.63 13.35
N LEU A 198 5.93 -2.69 12.45
CA LEU A 198 7.16 -1.93 12.32
C LEU A 198 7.03 -0.63 13.11
N ARG A 199 8.01 -0.33 13.95
CA ARG A 199 7.91 0.77 14.92
C ARG A 199 9.01 1.80 14.72
N ASP A 200 8.68 3.05 15.01
CA ASP A 200 9.67 4.11 15.18
C ASP A 200 10.38 4.02 16.55
N LYS A 201 11.27 4.96 16.81
CA LYS A 201 12.02 5.04 18.09
C LYS A 201 11.15 5.31 19.31
N SER A 202 9.97 5.91 19.12
CA SER A 202 9.00 6.19 20.18
C SER A 202 8.02 5.04 20.41
N GLY A 203 8.15 3.94 19.63
CA GLY A 203 7.27 2.77 19.70
C GLY A 203 5.99 2.92 18.88
N GLN A 204 5.82 4.00 18.09
CA GLN A 204 4.64 4.16 17.25
C GLN A 204 4.66 3.15 16.09
N PRO A 205 3.56 2.40 15.86
CA PRO A 205 3.50 1.45 14.75
C PRO A 205 3.25 2.18 13.42
N LEU A 206 4.22 2.12 12.53
CA LEU A 206 4.19 2.80 11.24
C LEU A 206 3.51 1.97 10.13
N GLY A 207 3.60 0.66 10.27
CA GLY A 207 3.14 -0.33 9.31
C GLY A 207 3.51 -1.74 9.74
N THR A 208 3.71 -2.66 8.80
CA THR A 208 4.06 -4.06 9.11
C THR A 208 5.10 -4.62 8.15
N LEU A 209 5.92 -5.56 8.62
CA LEU A 209 6.47 -6.62 7.79
C LEU A 209 5.44 -7.76 7.81
N CYS A 210 4.92 -8.15 6.66
CA CYS A 210 3.91 -9.20 6.60
C CYS A 210 4.18 -10.18 5.46
N VAL A 211 3.65 -11.40 5.64
CA VAL A 211 3.65 -12.47 4.66
C VAL A 211 2.21 -12.93 4.42
N ILE A 212 1.94 -13.31 3.18
CA ILE A 212 0.59 -13.59 2.68
C ILE A 212 0.63 -14.84 1.79
N ASP A 213 -0.40 -15.67 1.87
CA ASP A 213 -0.61 -16.78 0.96
C ASP A 213 -2.06 -16.84 0.44
N ARG A 214 -2.23 -17.50 -0.71
CA ARG A 214 -3.53 -17.80 -1.32
C ARG A 214 -4.14 -19.10 -0.81
N GLU A 215 -3.44 -19.79 0.06
CA GLU A 215 -3.88 -21.01 0.75
C GLU A 215 -3.85 -20.80 2.27
N PRO A 216 -4.78 -21.41 3.03
CA PRO A 216 -4.72 -21.40 4.49
C PRO A 216 -3.40 -22.01 4.97
N ARG A 217 -2.81 -21.42 6.02
CA ARG A 217 -1.52 -21.88 6.56
C ARG A 217 -1.47 -21.74 8.07
N ARG A 218 -0.57 -22.59 8.63
CA ARG A 218 -0.11 -22.44 10.01
C ARG A 218 1.41 -22.46 10.00
N LEU A 219 2.02 -21.33 10.37
CA LEU A 219 3.47 -21.23 10.46
C LEU A 219 4.00 -21.96 11.69
N ARG A 220 5.16 -22.57 11.56
CA ARG A 220 5.90 -23.20 12.67
C ARG A 220 6.52 -22.10 13.56
N ALA A 221 6.81 -22.45 14.81
CA ALA A 221 7.41 -21.51 15.76
C ALA A 221 8.70 -20.84 15.25
N ALA A 222 9.55 -21.58 14.54
CA ALA A 222 10.79 -21.03 13.96
C ALA A 222 10.51 -20.04 12.81
N GLU A 223 9.47 -20.25 12.01
CA GLU A 223 9.06 -19.35 10.93
C GLU A 223 8.48 -18.05 11.50
N LEU A 224 7.66 -18.16 12.55
CA LEU A 224 7.12 -17.00 13.29
C LEU A 224 8.25 -16.19 13.93
N GLN A 225 9.20 -16.85 14.59
CA GLN A 225 10.35 -16.16 15.19
C GLN A 225 11.20 -15.48 14.12
N GLY A 226 11.49 -16.13 13.00
CA GLY A 226 12.23 -15.51 11.90
C GLY A 226 11.52 -14.28 11.32
N LEU A 227 10.18 -14.28 11.25
CA LEU A 227 9.41 -13.12 10.81
C LEU A 227 9.51 -11.97 11.83
N ILE A 228 9.48 -12.26 13.13
CA ILE A 228 9.65 -11.28 14.21
C ILE A 228 11.05 -10.65 14.15
N ASP A 229 12.10 -11.47 14.04
CA ASP A 229 13.48 -11.00 13.96
C ASP A 229 13.71 -10.08 12.73
N LEU A 230 13.15 -10.46 11.58
CA LEU A 230 13.22 -9.66 10.36
C LEU A 230 12.44 -8.33 10.50
N ALA A 231 11.32 -8.31 11.22
CA ALA A 231 10.56 -7.10 11.48
C ALA A 231 11.30 -6.14 12.43
N GLU A 232 12.05 -6.67 13.40
CA GLU A 232 12.94 -5.87 14.23
C GLU A 232 14.05 -5.20 13.40
N ILE A 233 14.70 -5.97 12.53
CA ILE A 233 15.70 -5.43 11.59
C ILE A 233 15.06 -4.34 10.68
N ALA A 234 13.88 -4.59 10.13
CA ALA A 234 13.17 -3.61 9.30
C ALA A 234 12.85 -2.32 10.08
N SER A 235 12.43 -2.45 11.34
CA SER A 235 12.18 -1.29 12.22
C SER A 235 13.46 -0.49 12.46
N ASN A 236 14.59 -1.15 12.69
CA ASN A 236 15.89 -0.50 12.86
C ASN A 236 16.34 0.22 11.57
N GLU A 237 16.10 -0.35 10.40
CA GLU A 237 16.37 0.32 9.10
C GLU A 237 15.51 1.57 8.90
N ILE A 238 14.23 1.51 9.25
CA ILE A 238 13.34 2.69 9.21
C ILE A 238 13.84 3.78 10.16
N GLN A 239 14.22 3.41 11.39
CA GLN A 239 14.74 4.35 12.39
C GLN A 239 16.07 5.00 12.00
N ALA A 240 16.89 4.29 11.22
CA ALA A 240 18.15 4.82 10.70
C ALA A 240 17.94 5.87 9.60
N THR A 241 16.85 5.77 8.81
CA THR A 241 16.55 6.71 7.72
C THR A 241 16.31 8.13 8.22
N GLY A 242 15.64 8.31 9.38
CA GLY A 242 15.39 9.62 10.00
C GLY A 242 16.65 10.30 10.57
N ARG A 243 17.84 9.71 10.42
CA ARG A 243 19.12 10.23 10.94
C ARG A 243 19.97 10.98 9.92
N ASN A 244 19.59 11.03 8.66
CA ASN A 244 20.39 11.72 7.65
C ASN A 244 19.68 12.99 7.16
N PRO A 245 19.79 14.12 7.89
CA PRO A 245 19.61 15.41 7.25
C PRO A 245 20.78 15.52 6.25
N ARG A 246 20.46 15.66 4.98
CA ARG A 246 21.45 15.85 3.93
C ARG A 246 22.41 16.96 4.34
N ASN A 247 23.71 16.61 4.44
CA ASN A 247 24.78 17.58 4.33
C ASN A 247 24.73 18.25 2.97
#